data_a75b30a9b85f8db6bb5291a667601f83
#
_entry.id   a75b30a9b85f8db6bb5291a667601f83
#
_cell.length_a   1.000
_cell.length_b   1.000
_cell.length_c   1.000
_cell.angle_alpha   90.00
_cell.angle_beta   90.00
_cell.angle_gamma   90.00
#
_symmetry.space_group_name_H-M   'P 1'
#
loop_
_entity.id
_entity.type
_entity.pdbx_description
1 polymer ?
#
loop_
_entity_poly.entity_id
_entity_poly.type
_entity_poly.pdbx_seq_one_letter_code
_entity_poly.pdbx_strand_id
1 'polypeptide(L)' 'MMEYAKTILPKVSFSKDLFRKELNKCINWVEPQQRTELYHWCLQEFNDLYPDVLEEAFTDIAA' A
#
# COMPACT_ATOMS: atom_id res chain seq x y z
N MET A 1 11.55 -1.54 5.70
CA MET A 1 10.10 -1.73 5.63
C MET A 1 9.55 -1.77 4.20
N MET A 2 10.16 -1.03 3.28
CA MET A 2 9.74 -1.08 1.86
C MET A 2 9.90 -2.49 1.28
N GLU A 3 10.97 -3.17 1.61
CA GLU A 3 11.17 -4.53 1.12
C GLU A 3 10.10 -5.48 1.64
N TYR A 4 9.73 -5.33 2.91
CA TYR A 4 8.66 -6.13 3.49
C TYR A 4 7.35 -5.89 2.75
N ALA A 5 7.02 -4.60 2.51
CA ALA A 5 5.80 -4.26 1.80
C ALA A 5 5.77 -4.86 0.40
N LYS A 6 6.88 -4.76 -0.32
CA LYS A 6 6.99 -5.29 -1.67
C LYS A 6 6.89 -6.81 -1.71
N THR A 7 7.18 -7.47 -0.58
CA THR A 7 7.09 -8.91 -0.46
C THR A 7 5.71 -9.36 -0.04
N ILE A 8 5.14 -8.71 0.98
CA ILE A 8 3.88 -9.17 1.56
C ILE A 8 2.65 -8.75 0.76
N LEU A 9 2.63 -7.54 0.21
CA LEU A 9 1.44 -7.04 -0.47
C LEU A 9 1.02 -7.91 -1.65
N PRO A 10 1.93 -8.36 -2.53
CA PRO A 10 1.52 -9.27 -3.60
C PRO A 10 0.96 -10.58 -3.06
N LYS A 11 1.48 -11.05 -1.94
CA LYS A 11 1.04 -12.32 -1.37
C LYS A 11 -0.37 -12.27 -0.81
N VAL A 12 -0.81 -11.10 -0.36
CA VAL A 12 -2.16 -10.94 0.22
C VAL A 12 -3.11 -10.25 -0.75
N SER A 13 -2.70 -10.02 -1.98
CA SER A 13 -3.53 -9.33 -2.96
C SER A 13 -4.75 -10.14 -3.38
N PHE A 14 -4.81 -11.42 -3.06
CA PHE A 14 -5.97 -12.25 -3.35
C PHE A 14 -7.16 -11.92 -2.45
N SER A 15 -6.95 -11.20 -1.37
CA SER A 15 -8.01 -10.83 -0.43
C SER A 15 -7.95 -9.34 -0.16
N LYS A 16 -9.03 -8.62 -0.49
CA LYS A 16 -9.09 -7.18 -0.30
C LYS A 16 -8.91 -6.80 1.17
N ASP A 17 -9.53 -7.55 2.08
CA ASP A 17 -9.43 -7.27 3.51
C ASP A 17 -8.02 -7.46 4.04
N LEU A 18 -7.37 -8.54 3.63
CA LEU A 18 -5.99 -8.80 4.04
C LEU A 18 -5.05 -7.77 3.44
N PHE A 19 -5.26 -7.44 2.17
CA PHE A 19 -4.45 -6.43 1.49
C PHE A 19 -4.54 -5.09 2.21
N ARG A 20 -5.77 -4.65 2.51
CA ARG A 20 -5.98 -3.39 3.22
C ARG A 20 -5.28 -3.39 4.58
N LYS A 21 -5.43 -4.49 5.32
CA LYS A 21 -4.86 -4.62 6.65
C LYS A 21 -3.34 -4.53 6.61
N GLU A 22 -2.71 -5.27 5.71
CA GLU A 22 -1.26 -5.26 5.60
C GLU A 22 -0.75 -3.92 5.06
N LEU A 23 -1.47 -3.32 4.13
CA LEU A 23 -1.09 -2.03 3.60
C LEU A 23 -1.09 -0.96 4.69
N ASN A 24 -2.13 -0.92 5.51
CA ASN A 24 -2.19 0.03 6.62
C ASN A 24 -1.04 -0.19 7.60
N LYS A 25 -0.69 -1.42 7.86
CA LYS A 25 0.43 -1.75 8.72
C LYS A 25 1.75 -1.23 8.12
N CYS A 26 1.94 -1.44 6.83
CA CYS A 26 3.14 -0.97 6.14
C CYS A 26 3.24 0.55 6.17
N ILE A 27 2.13 1.25 5.95
CA ILE A 27 2.12 2.71 5.95
C ILE A 27 2.54 3.25 7.30
N ASN A 28 2.09 2.61 8.39
CA ASN A 28 2.45 3.05 9.73
C ASN A 28 3.91 2.74 10.07
N TRP A 29 4.51 1.77 9.39
CA TRP A 29 5.87 1.35 9.67
C TRP A 29 6.94 2.06 8.85
N VAL A 30 6.62 2.43 7.61
CA VAL A 30 7.59 3.15 6.78
C VAL A 30 7.75 4.57 7.29
N GLU A 31 8.92 5.16 7.01
CA GLU A 31 9.14 6.54 7.41
C GLU A 31 8.33 7.47 6.52
N PRO A 32 7.99 8.68 7.03
CA PRO A 32 7.14 9.60 6.28
C PRO A 32 7.61 9.87 4.85
N GLN A 33 8.91 10.01 4.64
CA GLN A 33 9.43 10.26 3.30
C GLN A 33 9.29 9.05 2.39
N GLN A 34 9.15 7.86 2.96
CA GLN A 34 8.97 6.63 2.18
C GLN A 34 7.52 6.36 1.82
N ARG A 35 6.58 7.09 2.43
CA ARG A 35 5.17 6.89 2.12
C ARG A 35 4.84 7.23 0.67
N THR A 36 5.42 8.30 0.15
CA THR A 36 5.20 8.68 -1.23
C THR A 36 5.75 7.63 -2.18
N GLU A 37 6.92 7.09 -1.86
CA GLU A 37 7.52 6.03 -2.66
C GLU A 37 6.66 4.77 -2.64
N LEU A 38 6.16 4.41 -1.47
CA LEU A 38 5.27 3.25 -1.31
C LEU A 38 3.98 3.45 -2.11
N TYR A 39 3.43 4.66 -2.05
CA TYR A 39 2.21 4.98 -2.79
C TYR A 39 2.42 4.80 -4.30
N HIS A 40 3.51 5.35 -4.83
CA HIS A 40 3.79 5.22 -6.26
C HIS A 40 3.99 3.76 -6.66
N TRP A 41 4.68 3.00 -5.84
CA TRP A 41 4.86 1.57 -6.10
C TRP A 41 3.52 0.84 -6.10
N CYS A 42 2.65 1.14 -5.13
CA CYS A 42 1.33 0.52 -5.06
C CYS A 42 0.46 0.90 -6.25
N LEU A 43 0.53 2.15 -6.69
CA LEU A 43 -0.22 2.57 -7.88
C LEU A 43 0.24 1.78 -9.10
N GLN A 44 1.53 1.55 -9.20
CA GLN A 44 2.09 0.82 -10.33
C GLN A 44 1.66 -0.64 -10.34
N GLU A 45 1.63 -1.26 -9.17
CA GLU A 45 1.37 -2.69 -9.05
C GLU A 45 -0.10 -3.05 -8.85
N PHE A 46 -0.86 -2.22 -8.17
CA PHE A 46 -2.20 -2.57 -7.72
C PHE A 46 -3.30 -1.59 -8.12
N ASN A 47 -3.00 -0.62 -8.98
CA ASN A 47 -4.00 0.38 -9.34
C ASN A 47 -5.25 -0.24 -9.98
N ASP A 48 -5.08 -1.29 -10.76
CA ASP A 48 -6.19 -1.96 -11.41
C ASP A 48 -6.92 -2.93 -10.48
N LEU A 49 -6.27 -3.32 -9.40
CA LEU A 49 -6.83 -4.33 -8.50
C LEU A 49 -7.69 -3.71 -7.40
N TYR A 50 -7.12 -2.79 -6.64
CA TYR A 50 -7.82 -2.16 -5.52
C TYR A 50 -7.57 -0.65 -5.46
N PRO A 51 -8.00 0.10 -6.47
CA PRO A 51 -7.75 1.55 -6.48
C PRO A 51 -8.41 2.26 -5.30
N ASP A 52 -9.56 1.79 -4.86
CA ASP A 52 -10.27 2.37 -3.71
C ASP A 52 -9.50 2.19 -2.41
N VAL A 53 -8.87 1.03 -2.24
CA VAL A 53 -8.07 0.76 -1.04
C VAL A 53 -6.83 1.66 -1.02
N LEU A 54 -6.18 1.82 -2.17
CA LEU A 54 -5.00 2.67 -2.26
C LEU A 54 -5.35 4.14 -1.96
N GLU A 55 -6.45 4.62 -2.53
CA GLU A 55 -6.89 6.00 -2.30
C GLU A 55 -7.21 6.24 -0.83
N GLU A 56 -7.91 5.32 -0.21
CA GLU A 56 -8.26 5.43 1.20
C GLU A 56 -7.03 5.36 2.10
N ALA A 57 -6.13 4.43 1.83
CA ALA A 57 -4.95 4.22 2.67
C ALA A 57 -3.95 5.37 2.57
N PHE A 58 -3.85 6.00 1.41
CA PHE A 58 -2.90 7.08 1.18
C PHE A 58 -3.58 8.45 1.09
N THR A 59 -4.64 8.64 1.85
CA THR A 59 -5.40 9.91 1.85
C THR A 59 -4.51 11.12 2.10
N ASP A 60 -3.56 11.01 3.02
CA ASP A 60 -2.65 12.09 3.36
C ASP A 60 -1.79 12.54 2.17
N ILE A 61 -1.48 11.61 1.30
CA ILE A 61 -0.62 11.87 0.15
C ILE A 61 -1.44 12.22 -1.08
N ALA A 62 -2.53 11.48 -1.30
CA ALA A 62 -3.36 11.63 -2.49
C ALA A 62 -4.21 12.92 -2.43
N ALA A 63 -4.46 13.42 -1.25
CA ALA A 63 -5.16 14.68 -1.08
C ALA A 63 -4.21 15.84 -1.32
#